data_15cd8d48692eebf3586384b375a6294e
#
_entry.id   15cd8d48692eebf3586384b375a6294e
#
_cell.length_a   1.000
_cell.length_b   1.000
_cell.length_c   1.000
_cell.angle_alpha   90.00
_cell.angle_beta   90.00
_cell.angle_gamma   90.00
#
_symmetry.space_group_name_H-M   'P 1'
#
loop_
_entity.id
_entity.type
_entity.pdbx_description
1 polymer ?
#
loop_
_entity_poly.entity_id
_entity_poly.type
_entity_poly.pdbx_seq_one_letter_code
_entity_poly.pdbx_strand_id
1 'polypeptide(L)'
;MVTLREALRSDIEGIYQIEKACFSTPWSKEALLDDLEVEDKLYLVVEAEDGKIIGYAGSWLVLDEGQITNIAIHPEHRRAGYGAKMTRKLTQMLRKQGMKHIFLEVRVSNIAAQAMYRRLGFTAVGVRKQFYSDPVEDGLIMAKEMEELA
;
A
#
# COMPACT_ATOMS: atom_id res chain seq x y z
N MET A 1 20.54 5.36 -0.33
CA MET A 1 19.79 4.65 0.72
C MET A 1 18.41 5.30 0.91
N VAL A 2 17.40 4.50 1.12
CA VAL A 2 16.04 5.02 1.30
C VAL A 2 15.61 4.87 2.77
N THR A 3 14.65 5.71 3.18
CA THR A 3 14.04 5.64 4.49
C THR A 3 12.55 5.30 4.31
N LEU A 4 12.09 4.28 5.02
CA LEU A 4 10.68 3.92 5.07
C LEU A 4 10.14 4.39 6.41
N ARG A 5 9.16 5.27 6.39
CA ARG A 5 8.62 5.88 7.60
C ARG A 5 7.14 6.21 7.45
N GLU A 6 6.48 6.46 8.57
CA GLU A 6 5.11 6.91 8.56
C GLU A 6 5.01 8.26 7.85
N ALA A 7 3.95 8.45 7.06
CA ALA A 7 3.73 9.68 6.32
C ALA A 7 3.34 10.82 7.25
N LEU A 8 3.83 12.01 6.94
CA LEU A 8 3.47 13.26 7.61
C LEU A 8 2.60 14.10 6.68
N ARG A 9 1.85 15.04 7.24
CA ARG A 9 1.05 15.98 6.45
C ARG A 9 1.90 16.69 5.38
N SER A 10 3.15 17.00 5.71
CA SER A 10 4.07 17.65 4.79
C SER A 10 4.48 16.79 3.59
N ASP A 11 4.19 15.49 3.61
CA ASP A 11 4.49 14.58 2.50
C ASP A 11 3.43 14.61 1.40
N ILE A 12 2.35 15.36 1.58
CA ILE A 12 1.19 15.30 0.69
C ILE A 12 1.54 15.61 -0.78
N GLU A 13 2.41 16.58 -1.03
CA GLU A 13 2.82 16.91 -2.39
C GLU A 13 3.55 15.73 -3.05
N GLY A 14 4.46 15.10 -2.33
CA GLY A 14 5.18 13.92 -2.82
C GLY A 14 4.25 12.76 -3.10
N ILE A 15 3.31 12.49 -2.19
CA ILE A 15 2.32 11.43 -2.37
C ILE A 15 1.46 11.72 -3.61
N TYR A 16 1.02 12.96 -3.78
CA TYR A 16 0.20 13.35 -4.92
C TYR A 16 0.95 13.16 -6.26
N GLN A 17 2.24 13.47 -6.31
CA GLN A 17 3.05 13.26 -7.50
C GLN A 17 3.14 11.76 -7.84
N ILE A 18 3.28 10.89 -6.84
CA ILE A 18 3.26 9.44 -7.04
C ILE A 18 1.89 8.99 -7.58
N GLU A 19 0.81 9.50 -7.00
CA GLU A 19 -0.55 9.19 -7.43
C GLU A 19 -0.76 9.52 -8.90
N LYS A 20 -0.35 10.72 -9.32
CA LYS A 20 -0.46 11.15 -10.71
C LYS A 20 0.40 10.32 -11.67
N ALA A 21 1.58 9.92 -11.22
CA ALA A 21 2.50 9.14 -12.06
C ALA A 21 2.06 7.69 -12.23
N CYS A 22 1.28 7.15 -11.28
CA CYS A 22 0.95 5.73 -11.24
C CYS A 22 -0.47 5.40 -11.70
N PHE A 23 -1.41 6.35 -11.62
CA PHE A 23 -2.83 6.07 -11.86
C PHE A 23 -3.43 7.01 -12.89
N SER A 24 -4.31 6.45 -13.75
CA SER A 24 -5.01 7.22 -14.78
C SER A 24 -6.08 8.15 -14.19
N THR A 25 -6.66 7.78 -13.05
CA THR A 25 -7.62 8.59 -12.33
C THR A 25 -7.13 8.80 -10.90
N PRO A 26 -6.14 9.70 -10.73
CA PRO A 26 -5.55 9.90 -9.41
C PRO A 26 -6.51 10.60 -8.47
N TRP A 27 -6.36 10.31 -7.17
CA TRP A 27 -7.05 11.08 -6.14
C TRP A 27 -6.53 12.51 -6.14
N SER A 28 -7.38 13.46 -5.78
CA SER A 28 -6.96 14.84 -5.61
C SER A 28 -6.05 14.96 -4.38
N LYS A 29 -5.25 16.02 -4.36
CA LYS A 29 -4.40 16.33 -3.21
C LYS A 29 -5.24 16.51 -1.95
N GLU A 30 -6.38 17.19 -2.08
CA GLU A 30 -7.31 17.40 -0.97
C GLU A 30 -7.86 16.10 -0.40
N ALA A 31 -8.27 15.17 -1.27
CA ALA A 31 -8.78 13.87 -0.85
C ALA A 31 -7.72 13.03 -0.15
N LEU A 32 -6.49 13.06 -0.65
CA LEU A 32 -5.36 12.38 -0.04
C LEU A 32 -5.04 12.94 1.34
N LEU A 33 -5.08 14.27 1.47
CA LEU A 33 -4.79 14.93 2.74
C LEU A 33 -5.86 14.61 3.78
N ASP A 34 -7.13 14.62 3.39
CA ASP A 34 -8.24 14.26 4.27
C ASP A 34 -8.09 12.83 4.77
N ASP A 35 -7.75 11.91 3.87
CA ASP A 35 -7.57 10.49 4.22
C ASP A 35 -6.38 10.29 5.17
N LEU A 36 -5.30 11.02 4.94
CA LEU A 36 -4.09 10.94 5.77
C LEU A 36 -4.35 11.34 7.22
N GLU A 37 -5.30 12.24 7.46
CA GLU A 37 -5.61 12.77 8.79
C GLU A 37 -6.66 11.97 9.56
N VAL A 38 -7.25 10.95 8.96
CA VAL A 38 -8.21 10.08 9.63
C VAL A 38 -7.49 9.14 10.59
N GLU A 39 -7.99 9.02 11.83
CA GLU A 39 -7.34 8.22 12.88
C GLU A 39 -7.15 6.74 12.53
N ASP A 40 -8.13 6.15 11.84
CA ASP A 40 -8.10 4.72 11.50
C ASP A 40 -7.36 4.43 10.20
N LYS A 41 -6.40 5.28 9.86
CA LYS A 41 -5.56 5.15 8.67
C LYS A 41 -4.09 5.11 9.05
N LEU A 42 -3.32 4.37 8.28
CA LEU A 42 -1.87 4.33 8.44
C LEU A 42 -1.25 4.45 7.06
N TYR A 43 -0.48 5.50 6.83
CA TYR A 43 0.22 5.75 5.57
C TYR A 43 1.72 5.69 5.79
N LEU A 44 2.39 5.08 4.84
CA LEU A 44 3.85 4.90 4.82
C LEU A 44 4.40 5.56 3.57
N VAL A 45 5.55 6.20 3.67
CA VAL A 45 6.27 6.74 2.51
C VAL A 45 7.66 6.14 2.42
N VAL A 46 8.17 6.09 1.19
CA VAL A 46 9.57 5.77 0.89
C VAL A 46 10.24 7.08 0.50
N GLU A 47 11.18 7.51 1.30
CA GLU A 47 11.91 8.75 1.09
C GLU A 47 13.33 8.44 0.61
N ALA A 48 13.72 9.02 -0.53
CA ALA A 48 15.07 8.88 -1.06
C ALA A 48 16.05 9.75 -0.27
N GLU A 49 17.33 9.52 -0.50
CA GLU A 49 18.42 10.22 0.21
C GLU A 49 18.35 11.74 0.07
N ASP A 50 17.85 12.23 -1.07
CA ASP A 50 17.67 13.67 -1.34
C ASP A 50 16.38 14.25 -0.75
N GLY A 51 15.61 13.43 -0.02
CA GLY A 51 14.35 13.86 0.59
C GLY A 51 13.12 13.69 -0.30
N LYS A 52 13.29 13.24 -1.53
CA LYS A 52 12.18 13.05 -2.47
C LYS A 52 11.37 11.81 -2.10
N ILE A 53 10.05 11.92 -2.13
CA ILE A 53 9.16 10.78 -1.94
C ILE A 53 9.06 10.00 -3.24
N ILE A 54 9.43 8.73 -3.20
CA ILE A 54 9.46 7.85 -4.39
C ILE A 54 8.43 6.73 -4.35
N GLY A 55 7.71 6.59 -3.25
CA GLY A 55 6.64 5.63 -3.10
C GLY A 55 5.79 5.89 -1.88
N TYR A 56 4.59 5.34 -1.87
CA TYR A 56 3.74 5.39 -0.69
C TYR A 56 2.80 4.18 -0.63
N ALA A 57 2.33 3.89 0.57
CA ALA A 57 1.31 2.88 0.80
C ALA A 57 0.32 3.40 1.84
N GLY A 58 -0.94 3.06 1.66
CA GLY A 58 -2.01 3.43 2.58
C GLY A 58 -2.75 2.21 3.09
N SER A 59 -3.35 2.33 4.26
CA SER A 59 -4.13 1.25 4.85
C SER A 59 -5.21 1.79 5.77
N TRP A 60 -6.27 0.98 5.95
CA TRP A 60 -7.34 1.21 6.92
C TRP A 60 -7.19 0.22 8.06
N LEU A 61 -7.49 0.66 9.28
CA LEU A 61 -7.47 -0.18 10.46
C LEU A 61 -8.91 -0.28 10.98
N VAL A 62 -9.48 -1.49 10.94
CA VAL A 62 -10.86 -1.75 11.40
C VAL A 62 -10.83 -2.94 12.34
N LEU A 63 -11.06 -2.71 13.62
CA LEU A 63 -10.97 -3.75 14.65
C LEU A 63 -9.58 -4.38 14.64
N ASP A 64 -9.46 -5.67 14.34
CA ASP A 64 -8.18 -6.37 14.24
C ASP A 64 -7.77 -6.65 12.80
N GLU A 65 -8.40 -5.98 11.83
CA GLU A 65 -8.13 -6.15 10.40
C GLU A 65 -7.49 -4.89 9.82
N GLY A 66 -6.39 -5.07 9.09
CA GLY A 66 -5.76 -4.02 8.31
C GLY A 66 -6.03 -4.24 6.83
N GLN A 67 -6.56 -3.24 6.15
CA GLN A 67 -6.82 -3.29 4.71
C GLN A 67 -5.80 -2.39 4.03
N ILE A 68 -4.90 -2.97 3.25
CA ILE A 68 -3.97 -2.19 2.43
C ILE A 68 -4.74 -1.70 1.21
N THR A 69 -4.84 -0.39 1.05
CA THR A 69 -5.64 0.23 -0.01
C THR A 69 -4.84 0.69 -1.21
N ASN A 70 -3.59 1.11 -0.97
CA ASN A 70 -2.73 1.66 -2.02
C ASN A 70 -1.30 1.19 -1.79
N ILE A 71 -0.64 0.80 -2.87
CA ILE A 71 0.80 0.56 -2.90
C ILE A 71 1.27 1.11 -4.23
N ALA A 72 2.11 2.12 -4.22
CA ALA A 72 2.58 2.76 -5.44
C ALA A 72 4.04 3.18 -5.33
N ILE A 73 4.81 2.85 -6.36
CA ILE A 73 6.21 3.28 -6.50
C ILE A 73 6.30 4.10 -7.78
N HIS A 74 6.98 5.23 -7.73
CA HIS A 74 7.21 6.06 -8.90
C HIS A 74 7.84 5.19 -10.01
N PRO A 75 7.35 5.30 -11.27
CA PRO A 75 7.84 4.44 -12.36
C PRO A 75 9.37 4.42 -12.52
N GLU A 76 10.05 5.53 -12.26
CA GLU A 76 11.50 5.61 -12.39
C GLU A 76 12.26 4.83 -11.30
N HIS A 77 11.56 4.42 -10.23
CA HIS A 77 12.17 3.73 -9.10
C HIS A 77 11.67 2.29 -8.95
N ARG A 78 10.97 1.76 -9.95
CA ARG A 78 10.49 0.39 -9.95
C ARG A 78 11.65 -0.58 -10.18
N ARG A 79 11.41 -1.86 -9.87
CA ARG A 79 12.37 -2.98 -10.02
C ARG A 79 13.58 -2.90 -9.07
N ALA A 80 13.51 -2.05 -8.05
CA ALA A 80 14.55 -1.96 -7.02
C ALA A 80 14.16 -2.64 -5.71
N GLY A 81 13.01 -3.35 -5.70
CA GLY A 81 12.54 -4.06 -4.51
C GLY A 81 11.82 -3.19 -3.48
N TYR A 82 11.52 -1.94 -3.79
CA TYR A 82 10.88 -1.04 -2.84
C TYR A 82 9.44 -1.44 -2.52
N GLY A 83 8.72 -2.01 -3.50
CA GLY A 83 7.36 -2.50 -3.26
C GLY A 83 7.31 -3.55 -2.17
N ALA A 84 8.22 -4.53 -2.24
CA ALA A 84 8.33 -5.58 -1.24
C ALA A 84 8.75 -5.03 0.12
N LYS A 85 9.75 -4.15 0.15
CA LYS A 85 10.23 -3.52 1.39
C LYS A 85 9.13 -2.72 2.06
N MET A 86 8.39 -1.95 1.27
CA MET A 86 7.31 -1.09 1.75
C MET A 86 6.16 -1.95 2.30
N THR A 87 5.79 -3.00 1.60
CA THR A 87 4.72 -3.91 2.04
C THR A 87 5.11 -4.61 3.34
N ARG A 88 6.35 -5.07 3.44
CA ARG A 88 6.85 -5.70 4.67
C ARG A 88 6.82 -4.72 5.84
N LYS A 89 7.30 -3.50 5.62
CA LYS A 89 7.32 -2.48 6.67
C LYS A 89 5.90 -2.13 7.12
N LEU A 90 4.98 -1.96 6.18
CA LEU A 90 3.59 -1.65 6.49
C LEU A 90 2.93 -2.77 7.30
N THR A 91 3.14 -4.03 6.92
CA THR A 91 2.59 -5.15 7.69
C THR A 91 3.15 -5.19 9.12
N GLN A 92 4.43 -4.88 9.29
CA GLN A 92 5.04 -4.79 10.63
C GLN A 92 4.41 -3.68 11.46
N MET A 93 4.17 -2.51 10.86
CA MET A 93 3.53 -1.39 11.53
C MET A 93 2.08 -1.71 11.91
N LEU A 94 1.34 -2.35 11.00
CA LEU A 94 -0.03 -2.78 11.27
C LEU A 94 -0.09 -3.81 12.40
N ARG A 95 0.86 -4.75 12.42
CA ARG A 95 0.96 -5.74 13.51
C ARG A 95 1.17 -5.06 14.85
N LYS A 96 2.03 -4.04 14.90
CA LYS A 96 2.27 -3.27 16.13
C LYS A 96 1.03 -2.53 16.60
N GLN A 97 0.13 -2.17 15.67
CA GLN A 97 -1.15 -1.53 15.99
C GLN A 97 -2.22 -2.55 16.40
N GLY A 98 -1.87 -3.83 16.50
CA GLY A 98 -2.81 -4.88 16.93
C GLY A 98 -3.58 -5.56 15.80
N MET A 99 -3.24 -5.29 14.55
CA MET A 99 -3.92 -5.95 13.43
C MET A 99 -3.46 -7.40 13.32
N LYS A 100 -4.42 -8.30 13.30
CA LYS A 100 -4.18 -9.75 13.21
C LYS A 100 -4.34 -10.29 11.80
N HIS A 101 -5.13 -9.62 10.99
CA HIS A 101 -5.46 -10.03 9.61
C HIS A 101 -5.16 -8.86 8.70
N ILE A 102 -4.37 -9.08 7.65
CA ILE A 102 -4.05 -8.04 6.68
C ILE A 102 -4.60 -8.47 5.33
N PHE A 103 -5.36 -7.59 4.69
CA PHE A 103 -5.99 -7.85 3.39
C PHE A 103 -5.53 -6.85 2.35
N LEU A 104 -5.50 -7.26 1.10
CA LEU A 104 -5.31 -6.37 -0.05
C LEU A 104 -6.01 -6.95 -1.26
N GLU A 105 -6.25 -6.10 -2.27
CA GLU A 105 -6.70 -6.55 -3.59
C GLU A 105 -5.60 -6.25 -4.61
N VAL A 106 -5.48 -7.14 -5.59
CA VAL A 106 -4.55 -6.99 -6.70
C VAL A 106 -5.25 -7.43 -7.98
N ARG A 107 -4.97 -6.75 -9.11
CA ARG A 107 -5.54 -7.17 -10.40
C ARG A 107 -5.16 -8.62 -10.68
N VAL A 108 -6.12 -9.41 -11.18
CA VAL A 108 -5.85 -10.82 -11.50
C VAL A 108 -4.77 -10.97 -12.56
N SER A 109 -4.59 -9.96 -13.42
CA SER A 109 -3.54 -9.95 -14.45
C SER A 109 -2.16 -9.58 -13.91
N ASN A 110 -2.08 -9.02 -12.71
CA ASN A 110 -0.80 -8.56 -12.15
C ASN A 110 -0.08 -9.72 -11.46
N ILE A 111 0.47 -10.61 -12.26
CA ILE A 111 1.13 -11.84 -11.79
C ILE A 111 2.37 -11.51 -10.97
N ALA A 112 3.13 -10.49 -11.38
CA ALA A 112 4.34 -10.09 -10.66
C ALA A 112 4.05 -9.63 -9.23
N ALA A 113 3.01 -8.82 -9.04
CA ALA A 113 2.61 -8.36 -7.72
C ALA A 113 2.09 -9.51 -6.86
N GLN A 114 1.28 -10.40 -7.44
CA GLN A 114 0.79 -11.59 -6.73
C GLN A 114 1.94 -12.45 -6.22
N ALA A 115 2.96 -12.66 -7.07
CA ALA A 115 4.14 -13.44 -6.69
C ALA A 115 4.89 -12.77 -5.52
N MET A 116 5.04 -11.44 -5.59
CA MET A 116 5.66 -10.68 -4.51
C MET A 116 4.90 -10.83 -3.19
N TYR A 117 3.58 -10.68 -3.23
CA TYR A 117 2.75 -10.81 -2.03
C TYR A 117 2.82 -12.22 -1.45
N ARG A 118 2.83 -13.26 -2.32
CA ARG A 118 2.99 -14.64 -1.85
C ARG A 118 4.33 -14.84 -1.13
N ARG A 119 5.40 -14.27 -1.66
CA ARG A 119 6.70 -14.33 -0.99
C ARG A 119 6.70 -13.65 0.38
N LEU A 120 5.83 -12.66 0.58
CA LEU A 120 5.68 -11.98 1.85
C LEU A 120 4.68 -12.67 2.79
N GLY A 121 4.13 -13.81 2.38
CA GLY A 121 3.24 -14.60 3.23
C GLY A 121 1.76 -14.41 2.99
N PHE A 122 1.38 -13.66 1.96
CA PHE A 122 -0.03 -13.52 1.58
C PHE A 122 -0.50 -14.71 0.76
N THR A 123 -1.77 -15.08 0.94
CA THR A 123 -2.40 -16.14 0.16
C THR A 123 -3.71 -15.63 -0.44
N ALA A 124 -4.10 -16.19 -1.59
CA ALA A 124 -5.35 -15.82 -2.23
C ALA A 124 -6.52 -16.41 -1.44
N VAL A 125 -7.51 -15.58 -1.09
CA VAL A 125 -8.66 -16.01 -0.30
C VAL A 125 -10.00 -15.75 -1.00
N GLY A 126 -10.01 -15.00 -2.11
CA GLY A 126 -11.25 -14.75 -2.85
C GLY A 126 -11.01 -13.88 -4.06
N VAL A 127 -12.10 -13.63 -4.78
CA VAL A 127 -12.10 -12.77 -5.97
C VAL A 127 -13.23 -11.77 -5.82
N ARG A 128 -12.93 -10.49 -6.05
CA ARG A 128 -13.92 -9.43 -6.09
C ARG A 128 -14.19 -9.09 -7.56
N LYS A 129 -15.35 -9.50 -8.06
CA LYS A 129 -15.70 -9.34 -9.47
C LYS A 129 -15.76 -7.87 -9.86
N GLN A 130 -15.12 -7.55 -10.99
CA GLN A 130 -15.14 -6.21 -11.60
C GLN A 130 -14.76 -5.09 -10.62
N PHE A 131 -13.83 -5.38 -9.70
CA PHE A 131 -13.40 -4.44 -8.69
C PHE A 131 -12.68 -3.24 -9.29
N TYR A 132 -11.87 -3.46 -10.31
CA TYR A 132 -11.11 -2.41 -10.97
C TYR A 132 -11.85 -1.88 -12.19
N SER A 133 -11.65 -0.59 -12.47
CA SER A 133 -12.10 0.04 -13.71
C SER A 133 -10.88 0.57 -14.46
N ASP A 134 -11.04 0.79 -15.76
CA ASP A 134 -10.05 1.42 -16.63
C ASP A 134 -8.67 0.70 -16.64
N PRO A 135 -8.59 -0.55 -17.13
CA PRO A 135 -9.68 -1.38 -17.63
C PRO A 135 -10.46 -2.10 -16.51
N VAL A 136 -11.66 -2.55 -16.85
CA VAL A 136 -12.46 -3.37 -15.94
C VAL A 136 -11.76 -4.72 -15.76
N GLU A 137 -11.58 -5.11 -14.51
CA GLU A 137 -10.88 -6.35 -14.18
C GLU A 137 -11.27 -6.80 -12.79
N ASP A 138 -11.26 -8.11 -12.55
CA ASP A 138 -11.48 -8.67 -11.22
C ASP A 138 -10.28 -8.37 -10.32
N GLY A 139 -10.56 -8.24 -9.02
CA GLY A 139 -9.54 -8.12 -8.00
C GLY A 139 -9.36 -9.45 -7.28
N LEU A 140 -8.12 -9.91 -7.18
CA LEU A 140 -7.79 -11.05 -6.34
C LEU A 140 -7.61 -10.54 -4.92
N ILE A 141 -8.37 -11.12 -3.99
CA ILE A 141 -8.25 -10.77 -2.57
C ILE A 141 -7.17 -11.66 -1.97
N MET A 142 -6.18 -11.03 -1.37
CA MET A 142 -5.10 -11.74 -0.70
C MET A 142 -5.06 -11.36 0.76
N ALA A 143 -4.69 -12.30 1.61
CA ALA A 143 -4.67 -12.10 3.05
C ALA A 143 -3.41 -12.70 3.67
N LYS A 144 -2.98 -12.06 4.74
CA LYS A 144 -1.90 -12.57 5.58
C LYS A 144 -2.36 -12.54 7.03
N GLU A 145 -2.22 -13.68 7.71
CA GLU A 145 -2.46 -13.77 9.14
C GLU A 145 -1.19 -13.35 9.87
N MET A 146 -1.34 -12.49 10.88
CA MET A 146 -0.20 -12.03 11.66
C MET A 146 -0.09 -12.81 12.96
N GLU A 147 1.11 -13.25 13.28
CA GLU A 147 1.39 -13.90 14.56
C GLU A 147 1.29 -12.88 15.69
N GLU A 148 0.84 -13.33 16.85
CA GLU A 148 0.80 -12.47 18.02
C GLU A 148 2.22 -12.06 18.44
N LEU A 149 2.34 -10.82 18.90
CA LEU A 149 3.60 -10.33 19.46
C LEU A 149 3.79 -10.98 20.84
N ALA A 150 4.94 -11.59 21.01
CA ALA A 150 5.31 -12.23 22.28
C ALA A 150 5.55 -11.18 23.37
#